data_81fd76f82d7467d2a6e40c31b272e991
#
_entry.id   81fd76f82d7467d2a6e40c31b272e991
#
_cell.length_a   1.000
_cell.length_b   1.000
_cell.length_c   1.000
_cell.angle_alpha   90.00
_cell.angle_beta   90.00
_cell.angle_gamma   90.00
#
_symmetry.space_group_name_H-M   'P 1'
#
loop_
_entity.id
_entity.type
_entity.pdbx_description
1 polymer ?
#
loop_
_entity_poly.entity_id
_entity_poly.type
_entity_poly.pdbx_seq_one_letter_code
_entity_poly.pdbx_strand_id
1 'polypeptide(L)'
;MEKDITDYLVVHPDQSTLYRVGEEPITYAEGKLTDKAKTRYLNIRVQLEKGYLEDKINECSQPDVKIENLSKEHMELIDKMVDSITSEVGRAIVGLTVLQLTLKSIEPAQSIRLHKGSNNSNAFSWQEGVPMRVLDKNFITPVLRKYGLLKLNADGFMMTRSLAENYPYSGLYKAAIRGARSEWIEITNLVEDGHLHPEDSLKYMISSLLNKSDEFQKLSDDTLVILEKYLDSGVDYKAILTLIQEFVETSEYSARIFEVSIHSFSQALDELKLLAGHLKPLSQMRSANKKHGNIGDIEVTSTKNSLSIIEAWDAKYGKSYMRDELEEISDKLELHVETEI
;
A
#
# COMPACT_ATOMS: atom_id res chain seq x y z
N MET A 1 -23.52 3.76 38.69
CA MET A 1 -22.71 4.00 37.47
C MET A 1 -21.81 2.79 37.31
N GLU A 2 -22.25 1.80 36.55
CA GLU A 2 -21.37 0.73 36.08
C GLU A 2 -20.29 1.42 35.21
N LYS A 3 -19.04 1.26 35.60
CA LYS A 3 -17.95 1.64 34.70
C LYS A 3 -18.01 0.68 33.52
N ASP A 4 -18.26 1.20 32.33
CA ASP A 4 -18.06 0.42 31.10
C ASP A 4 -16.65 -0.14 31.13
N ILE A 5 -16.58 -1.45 31.34
CA ILE A 5 -15.29 -2.16 31.33
C ILE A 5 -14.88 -2.19 29.86
N THR A 6 -13.86 -1.43 29.51
CA THR A 6 -13.30 -1.38 28.15
C THR A 6 -11.93 -2.01 28.15
N ASP A 7 -11.50 -2.51 26.98
CA ASP A 7 -10.13 -2.96 26.77
C ASP A 7 -9.14 -1.86 27.15
N TYR A 8 -8.01 -2.25 27.74
CA TYR A 8 -6.92 -1.32 28.01
C TYR A 8 -5.54 -1.99 27.91
N LEU A 9 -4.52 -1.18 27.66
CA LEU A 9 -3.13 -1.60 27.54
C LEU A 9 -2.29 -0.90 28.60
N VAL A 10 -1.54 -1.68 29.37
CA VAL A 10 -0.53 -1.17 30.30
C VAL A 10 0.84 -1.37 29.68
N VAL A 11 1.55 -0.27 29.45
CA VAL A 11 2.89 -0.26 28.85
C VAL A 11 3.92 0.05 29.91
N HIS A 12 4.86 -0.88 30.14
CA HIS A 12 6.03 -0.71 30.97
C HIS A 12 7.30 -0.64 30.10
N PRO A 13 8.44 -0.24 30.64
CA PRO A 13 9.71 -0.15 29.89
C PRO A 13 10.18 -1.48 29.28
N ASP A 14 9.81 -2.61 29.88
CA ASP A 14 10.27 -3.95 29.56
C ASP A 14 9.16 -4.92 29.14
N GLN A 15 7.92 -4.48 29.17
CA GLN A 15 6.76 -5.30 28.79
C GLN A 15 5.51 -4.48 28.52
N SER A 16 4.52 -5.08 27.86
CA SER A 16 3.18 -4.53 27.71
C SER A 16 2.15 -5.60 28.03
N THR A 17 1.12 -5.25 28.83
CA THR A 17 0.03 -6.15 29.16
C THR A 17 -1.27 -5.66 28.55
N LEU A 18 -1.86 -6.47 27.70
CA LEU A 18 -3.14 -6.24 27.05
C LEU A 18 -4.26 -6.89 27.87
N TYR A 19 -5.22 -6.08 28.30
CA TYR A 19 -6.43 -6.50 28.98
C TYR A 19 -7.60 -6.37 28.03
N ARG A 20 -8.22 -7.49 27.68
CA ARG A 20 -9.45 -7.52 26.87
C ARG A 20 -10.63 -7.96 27.76
N VAL A 21 -11.77 -7.35 27.53
CA VAL A 21 -12.99 -7.65 28.33
C VAL A 21 -13.36 -9.12 28.16
N GLY A 22 -13.46 -9.83 29.28
CA GLY A 22 -13.85 -11.26 29.29
C GLY A 22 -12.71 -12.23 29.02
N GLU A 23 -11.48 -11.76 28.89
CA GLU A 23 -10.30 -12.59 28.61
C GLU A 23 -9.22 -12.45 29.69
N GLU A 24 -8.35 -13.46 29.81
CA GLU A 24 -7.17 -13.38 30.65
C GLU A 24 -6.15 -12.37 30.08
N PRO A 25 -5.50 -11.58 30.94
CA PRO A 25 -4.48 -10.63 30.49
C PRO A 25 -3.31 -11.29 29.78
N ILE A 26 -2.89 -10.74 28.65
CA ILE A 26 -1.74 -11.23 27.88
C ILE A 26 -0.58 -10.26 28.03
N THR A 27 0.56 -10.77 28.57
CA THR A 27 1.78 -9.97 28.71
C THR A 27 2.80 -10.31 27.62
N TYR A 28 3.29 -9.27 26.99
CA TYR A 28 4.32 -9.32 25.96
C TYR A 28 5.61 -8.71 26.51
N ALA A 29 6.68 -9.49 26.59
CA ALA A 29 7.95 -9.05 27.12
C ALA A 29 8.85 -8.44 26.04
N GLU A 30 9.53 -7.34 26.39
CA GLU A 30 10.59 -6.75 25.58
C GLU A 30 11.93 -7.44 25.85
N GLY A 31 12.80 -7.48 24.84
CA GLY A 31 14.15 -8.00 24.96
C GLY A 31 14.63 -8.75 23.72
N LYS A 32 15.72 -9.48 23.89
CA LYS A 32 16.26 -10.34 22.81
C LYS A 32 15.30 -11.46 22.49
N LEU A 33 15.24 -11.82 21.23
CA LEU A 33 14.46 -12.98 20.77
C LEU A 33 14.82 -14.23 21.58
N THR A 34 13.79 -14.93 22.05
CA THR A 34 13.97 -16.26 22.63
C THR A 34 14.47 -17.25 21.59
N ASP A 35 15.05 -18.36 21.99
CA ASP A 35 15.52 -19.37 21.03
C ASP A 35 14.34 -20.00 20.27
N LYS A 36 13.17 -20.11 20.90
CA LYS A 36 11.94 -20.54 20.23
C LYS A 36 11.50 -19.54 19.18
N ALA A 37 11.52 -18.24 19.48
CA ALA A 37 11.18 -17.20 18.51
C ALA A 37 12.16 -17.17 17.33
N LYS A 38 13.46 -17.35 17.58
CA LYS A 38 14.46 -17.48 16.50
C LYS A 38 14.19 -18.67 15.60
N THR A 39 13.85 -19.83 16.19
CA THR A 39 13.53 -21.03 15.42
C THR A 39 12.30 -20.81 14.54
N ARG A 40 11.22 -20.23 15.09
CA ARG A 40 10.03 -19.87 14.32
C ARG A 40 10.34 -18.90 13.16
N TYR A 41 11.09 -17.84 13.48
CA TYR A 41 11.51 -16.88 12.45
C TYR A 41 12.30 -17.52 11.32
N LEU A 42 13.25 -18.42 11.65
CA LEU A 42 14.02 -19.13 10.63
C LEU A 42 13.14 -20.06 9.80
N ASN A 43 12.18 -20.78 10.41
CA ASN A 43 11.23 -21.59 9.68
C ASN A 43 10.40 -20.76 8.72
N ILE A 44 9.81 -19.66 9.19
CA ILE A 44 9.04 -18.70 8.36
C ILE A 44 9.89 -18.25 7.17
N ARG A 45 11.12 -17.81 7.43
CA ARG A 45 12.01 -17.32 6.39
C ARG A 45 12.31 -18.38 5.34
N VAL A 46 12.64 -19.60 5.76
CA VAL A 46 12.91 -20.73 4.84
C VAL A 46 11.71 -21.05 3.96
N GLN A 47 10.49 -21.05 4.52
CA GLN A 47 9.28 -21.31 3.74
C GLN A 47 9.01 -20.17 2.73
N LEU A 48 9.20 -18.92 3.14
CA LEU A 48 9.06 -17.76 2.23
C LEU A 48 10.13 -17.76 1.12
N GLU A 49 11.37 -18.14 1.42
CA GLU A 49 12.46 -18.32 0.43
C GLU A 49 12.16 -19.44 -0.57
N LYS A 50 11.39 -20.46 -0.17
CA LYS A 50 10.91 -21.52 -1.05
C LYS A 50 9.70 -21.14 -1.91
N GLY A 51 9.15 -19.94 -1.74
CA GLY A 51 8.02 -19.46 -2.53
C GLY A 51 6.65 -19.76 -1.95
N TYR A 52 6.52 -19.97 -0.64
CA TYR A 52 5.23 -20.32 0.00
C TYR A 52 4.06 -19.45 -0.45
N LEU A 53 4.23 -18.12 -0.51
CA LEU A 53 3.15 -17.21 -0.94
C LEU A 53 2.84 -17.37 -2.44
N GLU A 54 3.86 -17.58 -3.27
CA GLU A 54 3.66 -17.85 -4.71
C GLU A 54 2.89 -19.14 -4.94
N ASP A 55 3.22 -20.19 -4.19
CA ASP A 55 2.50 -21.46 -4.26
C ASP A 55 1.02 -21.30 -3.88
N LYS A 56 0.73 -20.50 -2.82
CA LYS A 56 -0.65 -20.19 -2.42
C LYS A 56 -1.40 -19.39 -3.48
N ILE A 57 -0.76 -18.41 -4.13
CA ILE A 57 -1.38 -17.67 -5.23
C ILE A 57 -1.68 -18.60 -6.41
N ASN A 58 -0.74 -19.46 -6.78
CA ASN A 58 -0.94 -20.44 -7.85
C ASN A 58 -2.05 -21.44 -7.52
N GLU A 59 -2.16 -21.89 -6.26
CA GLU A 59 -3.25 -22.73 -5.78
C GLU A 59 -4.60 -22.00 -5.91
N CYS A 60 -4.67 -20.73 -5.48
CA CYS A 60 -5.90 -19.92 -5.56
C CYS A 60 -6.30 -19.54 -7.00
N SER A 61 -5.39 -19.60 -7.95
CA SER A 61 -5.68 -19.37 -9.37
C SER A 61 -6.33 -20.59 -10.05
N GLN A 62 -6.43 -21.75 -9.36
CA GLN A 62 -7.11 -22.92 -9.88
C GLN A 62 -8.61 -22.88 -9.57
N PRO A 63 -9.48 -23.36 -10.49
CA PRO A 63 -10.92 -23.29 -10.30
C PRO A 63 -11.45 -24.12 -9.09
N ASP A 64 -10.69 -25.11 -8.64
CA ASP A 64 -11.08 -26.05 -7.60
C ASP A 64 -10.41 -25.76 -6.24
N VAL A 65 -10.01 -24.53 -5.98
CA VAL A 65 -9.40 -24.16 -4.70
C VAL A 65 -10.34 -24.46 -3.53
N LYS A 66 -9.86 -25.25 -2.56
CA LYS A 66 -10.63 -25.61 -1.38
C LYS A 66 -10.40 -24.63 -0.25
N ILE A 67 -11.49 -24.05 0.27
CA ILE A 67 -11.55 -23.16 1.43
C ILE A 67 -12.68 -23.70 2.32
N GLU A 68 -12.31 -24.38 3.40
CA GLU A 68 -13.29 -25.19 4.14
C GLU A 68 -13.64 -24.62 5.52
N ASN A 69 -12.70 -23.91 6.18
CA ASN A 69 -12.82 -23.50 7.58
C ASN A 69 -13.13 -21.99 7.73
N LEU A 70 -13.97 -21.45 6.85
CA LEU A 70 -14.43 -20.06 6.97
C LEU A 70 -15.95 -20.00 7.04
N SER A 71 -16.46 -19.26 8.05
CA SER A 71 -17.87 -18.91 8.10
C SER A 71 -18.20 -17.80 7.10
N LYS A 72 -19.49 -17.59 6.85
CA LYS A 72 -19.93 -16.50 5.99
C LYS A 72 -19.53 -15.13 6.55
N GLU A 73 -19.63 -14.95 7.85
CA GLU A 73 -19.22 -13.72 8.54
C GLU A 73 -17.73 -13.46 8.37
N HIS A 74 -16.90 -14.50 8.43
CA HIS A 74 -15.46 -14.38 8.18
C HIS A 74 -15.14 -13.97 6.73
N MET A 75 -15.86 -14.53 5.76
CA MET A 75 -15.73 -14.15 4.36
C MET A 75 -16.13 -12.69 4.15
N GLU A 76 -17.27 -12.25 4.68
CA GLU A 76 -17.73 -10.86 4.60
C GLU A 76 -16.75 -9.86 5.25
N LEU A 77 -16.10 -10.27 6.35
CA LEU A 77 -15.07 -9.45 7.01
C LEU A 77 -13.83 -9.28 6.12
N ILE A 78 -13.38 -10.37 5.49
CA ILE A 78 -12.24 -10.33 4.56
C ILE A 78 -12.61 -9.53 3.31
N ASP A 79 -13.81 -9.66 2.77
CA ASP A 79 -14.26 -8.90 1.61
C ASP A 79 -14.28 -7.39 1.89
N LYS A 80 -14.82 -6.96 3.05
CA LYS A 80 -14.74 -5.55 3.48
C LYS A 80 -13.30 -5.04 3.56
N MET A 81 -12.38 -5.88 4.05
CA MET A 81 -10.96 -5.57 4.07
C MET A 81 -10.43 -5.38 2.65
N VAL A 82 -10.69 -6.33 1.73
CA VAL A 82 -10.24 -6.28 0.35
C VAL A 82 -10.83 -5.09 -0.41
N ASP A 83 -12.08 -4.73 -0.19
CA ASP A 83 -12.72 -3.57 -0.82
C ASP A 83 -12.02 -2.24 -0.51
N SER A 84 -11.24 -2.17 0.57
CA SER A 84 -10.46 -0.98 0.93
C SER A 84 -9.26 -0.69 0.01
N ILE A 85 -8.88 -1.61 -0.89
CA ILE A 85 -7.71 -1.47 -1.80
C ILE A 85 -7.80 -0.31 -2.79
N THR A 86 -8.98 0.29 -2.95
CA THR A 86 -9.19 1.50 -3.75
C THR A 86 -8.31 2.66 -3.28
N SER A 87 -7.98 2.70 -1.99
CA SER A 87 -7.08 3.69 -1.40
C SER A 87 -5.68 3.13 -1.18
N GLU A 88 -4.69 4.03 -1.11
CA GLU A 88 -3.31 3.67 -0.78
C GLU A 88 -3.18 3.04 0.61
N VAL A 89 -3.85 3.64 1.57
CA VAL A 89 -3.85 3.17 2.96
C VAL A 89 -4.52 1.80 3.06
N GLY A 90 -5.63 1.60 2.34
CA GLY A 90 -6.29 0.30 2.26
C GLY A 90 -5.37 -0.77 1.68
N ARG A 91 -4.68 -0.49 0.57
CA ARG A 91 -3.69 -1.41 0.02
C ARG A 91 -2.58 -1.76 1.02
N ALA A 92 -2.12 -0.79 1.79
CA ALA A 92 -1.09 -1.01 2.80
C ALA A 92 -1.57 -1.95 3.93
N ILE A 93 -2.82 -1.76 4.42
CA ILE A 93 -3.40 -2.61 5.47
C ILE A 93 -3.67 -4.03 4.96
N VAL A 94 -4.20 -4.16 3.74
CA VAL A 94 -4.41 -5.47 3.11
C VAL A 94 -3.07 -6.20 2.94
N GLY A 95 -2.02 -5.52 2.47
CA GLY A 95 -0.67 -6.09 2.39
C GLY A 95 -0.12 -6.56 3.74
N LEU A 96 -0.36 -5.78 4.81
CA LEU A 96 -0.03 -6.19 6.18
C LEU A 96 -0.80 -7.43 6.61
N THR A 97 -2.09 -7.50 6.30
CA THR A 97 -2.93 -8.64 6.64
C THR A 97 -2.49 -9.89 5.88
N VAL A 98 -2.17 -9.78 4.59
CA VAL A 98 -1.59 -10.89 3.81
C VAL A 98 -0.30 -11.39 4.45
N LEU A 99 0.63 -10.49 4.83
CA LEU A 99 1.83 -10.88 5.56
C LEU A 99 1.47 -11.65 6.84
N GLN A 100 0.62 -11.09 7.69
CA GLN A 100 0.26 -11.67 8.99
C GLN A 100 -0.36 -13.05 8.83
N LEU A 101 -1.32 -13.22 7.90
CA LEU A 101 -1.93 -14.51 7.60
C LEU A 101 -0.90 -15.50 7.05
N THR A 102 0.02 -15.06 6.18
CA THR A 102 1.11 -15.89 5.67
C THR A 102 2.01 -16.40 6.80
N LEU A 103 2.43 -15.51 7.70
CA LEU A 103 3.27 -15.89 8.85
C LEU A 103 2.57 -16.91 9.74
N LYS A 104 1.30 -16.68 10.05
CA LYS A 104 0.51 -17.54 10.92
C LYS A 104 0.18 -18.89 10.27
N SER A 105 0.03 -18.94 8.94
CA SER A 105 -0.17 -20.17 8.18
C SER A 105 1.09 -21.05 8.18
N ILE A 106 2.27 -20.44 8.09
CA ILE A 106 3.54 -21.16 8.14
C ILE A 106 3.87 -21.61 9.56
N GLU A 107 3.61 -20.76 10.54
CA GLU A 107 3.99 -20.99 11.94
C GLU A 107 2.84 -20.57 12.88
N PRO A 108 1.90 -21.49 13.16
CA PRO A 108 0.71 -21.19 13.97
C PRO A 108 1.01 -20.66 15.38
N ALA A 109 2.16 -21.00 15.93
CA ALA A 109 2.60 -20.52 17.26
C ALA A 109 3.15 -19.08 17.24
N GLN A 110 3.37 -18.48 16.04
CA GLN A 110 3.86 -17.12 15.94
C GLN A 110 2.76 -16.11 16.18
N SER A 111 2.94 -15.21 17.16
CA SER A 111 2.04 -14.07 17.32
C SER A 111 2.22 -13.07 16.19
N ILE A 112 1.12 -12.69 15.57
CA ILE A 112 1.04 -11.64 14.53
C ILE A 112 0.77 -10.25 15.11
N ARG A 113 0.65 -10.14 16.44
CA ARG A 113 0.55 -8.84 17.14
C ARG A 113 1.90 -8.15 17.32
N LEU A 114 3.00 -8.88 17.21
CA LEU A 114 4.32 -8.43 17.59
C LEU A 114 5.19 -8.18 16.36
N HIS A 115 5.20 -6.93 15.92
CA HIS A 115 5.88 -6.52 14.70
C HIS A 115 7.39 -6.70 14.72
N LYS A 116 8.06 -6.43 15.84
CA LYS A 116 9.51 -6.32 15.85
C LYS A 116 10.14 -7.35 16.77
N GLY A 117 11.13 -8.06 16.22
CA GLY A 117 12.05 -8.88 16.95
C GLY A 117 13.48 -8.55 16.50
N SER A 118 14.41 -8.36 17.44
CA SER A 118 15.79 -8.01 17.14
C SER A 118 16.75 -8.67 18.12
N ASN A 119 17.96 -8.96 17.67
CA ASN A 119 19.07 -9.35 18.56
C ASN A 119 19.89 -8.14 19.06
N ASN A 120 19.55 -6.92 18.60
CA ASN A 120 20.23 -5.70 19.03
C ASN A 120 19.66 -5.23 20.37
N SER A 121 20.49 -5.17 21.40
CA SER A 121 20.11 -4.75 22.75
C SER A 121 19.75 -3.27 22.88
N ASN A 122 20.11 -2.44 21.90
CA ASN A 122 19.88 -0.99 21.95
C ASN A 122 18.63 -0.54 21.19
N ALA A 123 17.90 -1.47 20.54
CA ALA A 123 16.68 -1.18 19.82
C ALA A 123 15.51 -1.88 20.50
N PHE A 124 14.34 -1.21 20.52
CA PHE A 124 13.10 -1.86 20.96
C PHE A 124 12.89 -3.19 20.21
N SER A 125 12.53 -4.22 20.95
CA SER A 125 12.34 -5.58 20.42
C SER A 125 11.37 -6.36 21.31
N TRP A 126 10.44 -7.09 20.67
CA TRP A 126 9.64 -8.10 21.35
C TRP A 126 10.38 -9.44 21.39
N GLN A 127 10.43 -10.09 22.54
CA GLN A 127 11.09 -11.40 22.69
C GLN A 127 10.49 -12.49 21.78
N GLU A 128 9.20 -12.38 21.48
CA GLU A 128 8.44 -13.31 20.64
C GLU A 128 8.03 -12.68 19.29
N GLY A 129 8.59 -11.52 18.95
CA GLY A 129 8.25 -10.78 17.73
C GLY A 129 9.01 -11.25 16.50
N VAL A 130 8.58 -10.77 15.34
CA VAL A 130 9.25 -10.98 14.05
C VAL A 130 9.50 -9.66 13.31
N PRO A 131 10.59 -9.54 12.54
CA PRO A 131 10.91 -8.34 11.78
C PRO A 131 10.02 -8.25 10.52
N MET A 132 8.72 -8.01 10.69
CA MET A 132 7.71 -8.01 9.63
C MET A 132 8.09 -7.12 8.44
N ARG A 133 8.72 -5.95 8.70
CA ARG A 133 9.18 -5.05 7.64
C ARG A 133 10.19 -5.71 6.69
N VAL A 134 11.10 -6.51 7.25
CA VAL A 134 12.12 -7.23 6.45
C VAL A 134 11.46 -8.33 5.65
N LEU A 135 10.53 -9.06 6.27
CA LEU A 135 9.80 -10.15 5.59
C LEU A 135 8.90 -9.59 4.48
N ASP A 136 8.18 -8.50 4.74
CA ASP A 136 7.36 -7.84 3.75
C ASP A 136 8.17 -7.38 2.53
N LYS A 137 9.22 -6.60 2.78
CA LYS A 137 10.06 -6.04 1.71
C LYS A 137 10.68 -7.11 0.80
N ASN A 138 11.09 -8.24 1.39
CA ASN A 138 11.83 -9.26 0.66
C ASN A 138 10.94 -10.33 0.03
N PHE A 139 9.76 -10.63 0.61
CA PHE A 139 9.01 -11.81 0.23
C PHE A 139 7.53 -11.55 -0.09
N ILE A 140 6.88 -10.59 0.56
CA ILE A 140 5.43 -10.38 0.39
C ILE A 140 5.16 -9.33 -0.68
N THR A 141 5.61 -8.11 -0.48
CA THR A 141 5.41 -7.01 -1.43
C THR A 141 5.90 -7.34 -2.86
N PRO A 142 7.10 -7.94 -3.06
CA PRO A 142 7.54 -8.31 -4.41
C PRO A 142 6.61 -9.32 -5.09
N VAL A 143 6.13 -10.31 -4.34
CA VAL A 143 5.22 -11.34 -4.87
C VAL A 143 3.86 -10.73 -5.22
N LEU A 144 3.24 -9.97 -4.31
CA LEU A 144 1.95 -9.31 -4.58
C LEU A 144 2.01 -8.38 -5.79
N ARG A 145 3.14 -7.70 -6.00
CA ARG A 145 3.37 -6.86 -7.19
C ARG A 145 3.57 -7.68 -8.46
N LYS A 146 4.33 -8.76 -8.39
CA LYS A 146 4.59 -9.67 -9.53
C LYS A 146 3.30 -10.25 -10.12
N TYR A 147 2.38 -10.62 -9.23
CA TYR A 147 1.07 -11.17 -9.62
C TYR A 147 -0.01 -10.11 -9.84
N GLY A 148 0.32 -8.82 -9.78
CA GLY A 148 -0.64 -7.74 -10.01
C GLY A 148 -1.73 -7.58 -8.93
N LEU A 149 -1.61 -8.27 -7.79
CA LEU A 149 -2.64 -8.31 -6.75
C LEU A 149 -2.75 -7.00 -5.98
N LEU A 150 -1.60 -6.42 -5.61
CA LEU A 150 -1.54 -5.13 -4.92
C LEU A 150 -0.41 -4.27 -5.47
N LYS A 151 -0.77 -3.05 -5.88
CA LYS A 151 0.20 -2.04 -6.31
C LYS A 151 0.77 -1.32 -5.08
N LEU A 152 1.68 -2.00 -4.37
CA LEU A 152 2.38 -1.49 -3.19
C LEU A 152 3.67 -0.77 -3.59
N ASN A 153 4.18 0.12 -2.72
CA ASN A 153 5.51 0.70 -2.88
C ASN A 153 6.60 -0.38 -2.81
N ALA A 154 7.74 -0.13 -3.46
CA ALA A 154 8.87 -1.05 -3.46
C ALA A 154 9.43 -1.34 -2.04
N ASP A 155 9.25 -0.40 -1.11
CA ASP A 155 9.66 -0.57 0.30
C ASP A 155 8.62 -1.28 1.18
N GLY A 156 7.50 -1.72 0.58
CA GLY A 156 6.42 -2.43 1.26
C GLY A 156 5.44 -1.52 2.01
N PHE A 157 4.45 -2.14 2.65
CA PHE A 157 3.39 -1.44 3.38
C PHE A 157 3.87 -0.81 4.70
N MET A 158 4.96 -1.36 5.28
CA MET A 158 5.49 -0.95 6.59
C MET A 158 6.26 0.39 6.55
N MET A 159 6.21 1.14 5.45
CA MET A 159 6.82 2.47 5.35
C MET A 159 6.14 3.54 6.24
N THR A 160 4.94 3.29 6.71
CA THR A 160 4.25 4.26 7.55
C THR A 160 4.95 4.38 8.89
N ARG A 161 5.56 5.54 9.15
CA ARG A 161 6.14 5.92 10.46
C ARG A 161 5.12 5.87 11.61
N SER A 162 3.87 5.60 11.30
CA SER A 162 2.74 5.52 12.22
C SER A 162 2.65 4.20 12.97
N LEU A 163 3.41 3.16 12.58
CA LEU A 163 3.41 1.89 13.30
C LEU A 163 4.33 1.99 14.53
N ALA A 164 3.71 2.11 15.71
CA ALA A 164 4.41 2.13 16.97
C ALA A 164 4.97 0.74 17.28
N GLU A 165 6.30 0.65 17.41
CA GLU A 165 6.99 -0.64 17.58
C GLU A 165 6.81 -1.24 18.98
N ASN A 166 6.47 -0.40 19.97
CA ASN A 166 6.28 -0.77 21.36
C ASN A 166 4.82 -1.04 21.75
N TYR A 167 3.93 -1.19 20.77
CA TYR A 167 2.54 -1.55 21.01
C TYR A 167 2.20 -2.83 20.25
N PRO A 168 1.64 -3.85 20.91
CA PRO A 168 1.09 -5.01 20.20
C PRO A 168 -0.11 -4.57 19.35
N TYR A 169 -0.30 -5.19 18.19
CA TYR A 169 -1.45 -4.91 17.35
C TYR A 169 -2.74 -5.34 18.03
N SER A 170 -3.58 -4.37 18.34
CA SER A 170 -4.85 -4.54 19.05
C SER A 170 -5.77 -3.34 18.77
N GLY A 171 -7.00 -3.36 19.27
CA GLY A 171 -7.93 -2.23 19.21
C GLY A 171 -7.37 -0.93 19.82
N LEU A 172 -6.45 -1.07 20.77
CA LEU A 172 -5.76 0.03 21.47
C LEU A 172 -4.48 0.51 20.78
N TYR A 173 -4.23 0.01 19.56
CA TYR A 173 -3.06 0.42 18.80
C TYR A 173 -3.06 1.93 18.57
N LYS A 174 -1.98 2.61 18.99
CA LYS A 174 -1.93 4.07 19.12
C LYS A 174 -1.97 4.84 17.80
N ALA A 175 -1.54 4.23 16.71
CA ALA A 175 -1.50 4.91 15.43
C ALA A 175 -2.91 5.08 14.86
N ALA A 176 -3.21 6.31 14.41
CA ALA A 176 -4.42 6.60 13.66
C ALA A 176 -4.28 6.07 12.23
N ILE A 177 -4.55 4.78 12.05
CA ILE A 177 -4.58 4.15 10.72
C ILE A 177 -5.95 4.44 10.12
N ARG A 178 -5.97 5.01 8.91
CA ARG A 178 -7.19 5.22 8.12
C ARG A 178 -7.51 3.95 7.32
N GLY A 179 -8.73 3.87 6.78
CA GLY A 179 -9.18 2.73 5.97
C GLY A 179 -9.73 1.58 6.83
N ALA A 180 -9.57 0.34 6.40
CA ALA A 180 -10.12 -0.87 7.02
C ALA A 180 -9.39 -1.30 8.31
N ARG A 181 -9.17 -0.35 9.24
CA ARG A 181 -8.47 -0.60 10.50
C ARG A 181 -9.26 -1.52 11.43
N SER A 182 -10.58 -1.34 11.49
CA SER A 182 -11.49 -2.16 12.31
C SER A 182 -11.43 -3.63 11.87
N GLU A 183 -11.55 -3.85 10.58
CA GLU A 183 -11.50 -5.17 9.96
C GLU A 183 -10.13 -5.84 10.20
N TRP A 184 -9.04 -5.09 10.04
CA TRP A 184 -7.70 -5.58 10.32
C TRP A 184 -7.52 -6.03 11.77
N ILE A 185 -8.00 -5.23 12.74
CA ILE A 185 -7.90 -5.58 14.16
C ILE A 185 -8.74 -6.79 14.48
N GLU A 186 -9.96 -6.87 13.92
CA GLU A 186 -10.86 -8.00 14.11
C GLU A 186 -10.26 -9.28 13.54
N ILE A 187 -9.75 -9.27 12.30
CA ILE A 187 -9.02 -10.41 11.72
C ILE A 187 -7.84 -10.81 12.61
N THR A 188 -7.05 -9.84 13.07
CA THR A 188 -5.91 -10.13 13.95
C THR A 188 -6.35 -10.80 15.25
N ASN A 189 -7.43 -10.32 15.86
CA ASN A 189 -8.00 -10.91 17.08
C ASN A 189 -8.47 -12.35 16.83
N LEU A 190 -9.32 -12.54 15.84
CA LEU A 190 -9.89 -13.86 15.52
C LEU A 190 -8.81 -14.91 15.18
N VAL A 191 -7.74 -14.50 14.49
CA VAL A 191 -6.60 -15.38 14.17
C VAL A 191 -5.78 -15.71 15.41
N GLU A 192 -5.49 -14.74 16.27
CA GLU A 192 -4.74 -14.98 17.51
C GLU A 192 -5.52 -15.85 18.50
N ASP A 193 -6.84 -15.68 18.54
CA ASP A 193 -7.73 -16.41 19.43
C ASP A 193 -8.13 -17.81 18.88
N GLY A 194 -7.67 -18.13 17.66
CA GLY A 194 -7.92 -19.44 17.02
C GLY A 194 -9.33 -19.60 16.46
N HIS A 195 -10.10 -18.51 16.34
CA HIS A 195 -11.45 -18.51 15.76
C HIS A 195 -11.44 -18.36 14.24
N LEU A 196 -10.35 -17.92 13.66
CA LEU A 196 -10.17 -17.75 12.22
C LEU A 196 -8.99 -18.59 11.73
N HIS A 197 -9.23 -19.51 10.81
CA HIS A 197 -8.20 -20.40 10.27
C HIS A 197 -7.25 -19.62 9.34
N PRO A 198 -5.95 -19.48 9.66
CA PRO A 198 -5.04 -18.58 8.97
C PRO A 198 -4.85 -18.89 7.49
N GLU A 199 -4.66 -20.18 7.15
CA GLU A 199 -4.40 -20.60 5.78
C GLU A 199 -5.62 -20.44 4.88
N ASP A 200 -6.81 -20.80 5.34
CA ASP A 200 -8.04 -20.62 4.56
C ASP A 200 -8.39 -19.15 4.40
N SER A 201 -8.13 -18.34 5.44
CA SER A 201 -8.27 -16.88 5.34
C SER A 201 -7.30 -16.26 4.34
N LEU A 202 -6.06 -16.72 4.32
CA LEU A 202 -5.07 -16.32 3.33
C LEU A 202 -5.53 -16.67 1.92
N LYS A 203 -5.97 -17.91 1.70
CA LYS A 203 -6.48 -18.39 0.40
C LYS A 203 -7.70 -17.57 -0.05
N TYR A 204 -8.65 -17.32 0.86
CA TYR A 204 -9.84 -16.54 0.52
C TYR A 204 -9.47 -15.09 0.16
N MET A 205 -8.60 -14.46 0.95
CA MET A 205 -8.12 -13.11 0.66
C MET A 205 -7.38 -13.03 -0.68
N ILE A 206 -6.51 -14.00 -0.98
CA ILE A 206 -5.83 -14.08 -2.28
C ILE A 206 -6.84 -14.25 -3.42
N SER A 207 -7.82 -15.14 -3.27
CA SER A 207 -8.87 -15.34 -4.28
C SER A 207 -9.69 -14.07 -4.51
N SER A 208 -10.07 -13.36 -3.45
CA SER A 208 -10.76 -12.06 -3.55
C SER A 208 -9.89 -11.01 -4.26
N LEU A 209 -8.59 -10.97 -3.99
CA LEU A 209 -7.66 -10.07 -4.67
C LEU A 209 -7.47 -10.43 -6.16
N LEU A 210 -7.41 -11.71 -6.51
CA LEU A 210 -7.36 -12.18 -7.90
C LEU A 210 -8.61 -11.72 -8.64
N ASN A 211 -9.80 -11.97 -8.09
CA ASN A 211 -11.07 -11.54 -8.69
C ASN A 211 -11.11 -10.02 -8.91
N LYS A 212 -10.67 -9.22 -7.93
CA LYS A 212 -10.59 -7.75 -8.08
C LYS A 212 -9.60 -7.33 -9.17
N SER A 213 -8.46 -8.02 -9.28
CA SER A 213 -7.47 -7.76 -10.33
C SER A 213 -8.04 -8.07 -11.71
N ASP A 214 -8.73 -9.19 -11.87
CA ASP A 214 -9.36 -9.61 -13.12
C ASP A 214 -10.51 -8.66 -13.53
N GLU A 215 -11.37 -8.27 -12.57
CA GLU A 215 -12.42 -7.27 -12.79
C GLU A 215 -11.84 -5.94 -13.29
N PHE A 216 -10.75 -5.48 -12.66
CA PHE A 216 -10.09 -4.24 -13.03
C PHE A 216 -9.43 -4.33 -14.40
N GLN A 217 -8.77 -5.46 -14.71
CA GLN A 217 -8.16 -5.70 -16.02
C GLN A 217 -9.23 -5.71 -17.11
N LYS A 218 -10.33 -6.43 -16.89
CA LYS A 218 -11.46 -6.47 -17.84
C LYS A 218 -12.05 -5.09 -18.08
N LEU A 219 -12.27 -4.30 -17.04
CA LEU A 219 -12.76 -2.92 -17.17
C LEU A 219 -11.80 -2.06 -17.99
N SER A 220 -10.50 -2.21 -17.78
CA SER A 220 -9.46 -1.52 -18.55
C SER A 220 -9.50 -1.91 -20.04
N ASP A 221 -9.57 -3.22 -20.32
CA ASP A 221 -9.59 -3.74 -21.70
C ASP A 221 -10.87 -3.31 -22.42
N ASP A 222 -12.04 -3.42 -21.79
CA ASP A 222 -13.31 -2.95 -22.34
C ASP A 222 -13.28 -1.43 -22.63
N THR A 223 -12.66 -0.64 -21.76
CA THR A 223 -12.50 0.81 -21.94
C THR A 223 -11.60 1.11 -23.15
N LEU A 224 -10.50 0.38 -23.33
CA LEU A 224 -9.62 0.54 -24.49
C LEU A 224 -10.34 0.21 -25.80
N VAL A 225 -11.11 -0.88 -25.83
CA VAL A 225 -11.91 -1.25 -27.02
C VAL A 225 -12.94 -0.17 -27.37
N ILE A 226 -13.60 0.42 -26.36
CA ILE A 226 -14.56 1.52 -26.59
C ILE A 226 -13.84 2.75 -27.13
N LEU A 227 -12.68 3.10 -26.56
CA LEU A 227 -11.88 4.25 -26.97
C LEU A 227 -11.38 4.09 -28.43
N GLU A 228 -10.86 2.91 -28.80
CA GLU A 228 -10.42 2.61 -30.15
C GLU A 228 -11.56 2.81 -31.16
N LYS A 229 -12.73 2.24 -30.88
CA LYS A 229 -13.92 2.41 -31.74
C LYS A 229 -14.35 3.88 -31.88
N TYR A 230 -14.26 4.64 -30.78
CA TYR A 230 -14.57 6.06 -30.76
C TYR A 230 -13.61 6.84 -31.67
N LEU A 231 -12.30 6.59 -31.54
CA LEU A 231 -11.27 7.23 -32.36
C LEU A 231 -11.41 6.86 -33.86
N ASP A 232 -11.68 5.59 -34.16
CA ASP A 232 -11.88 5.09 -35.53
C ASP A 232 -13.13 5.70 -36.22
N SER A 233 -14.08 6.20 -35.45
CA SER A 233 -15.27 6.89 -35.98
C SER A 233 -14.99 8.26 -36.59
N GLY A 234 -13.72 8.73 -36.57
CA GLY A 234 -13.31 10.00 -37.15
C GLY A 234 -13.64 11.21 -36.28
N VAL A 235 -13.46 11.06 -34.99
CA VAL A 235 -13.68 12.12 -33.96
C VAL A 235 -12.74 13.30 -34.22
N ASP A 236 -13.30 14.51 -34.23
CA ASP A 236 -12.49 15.71 -34.39
C ASP A 236 -11.77 16.11 -33.09
N TYR A 237 -10.74 16.94 -33.24
CA TYR A 237 -9.93 17.42 -32.11
C TYR A 237 -10.77 18.12 -31.02
N LYS A 238 -11.80 18.88 -31.39
CA LYS A 238 -12.66 19.59 -30.44
C LYS A 238 -13.47 18.61 -29.58
N ALA A 239 -13.98 17.54 -30.18
CA ALA A 239 -14.71 16.51 -29.46
C ALA A 239 -13.81 15.80 -28.45
N ILE A 240 -12.55 15.52 -28.79
CA ILE A 240 -11.57 14.93 -27.86
C ILE A 240 -11.28 15.89 -26.69
N LEU A 241 -11.05 17.17 -26.97
CA LEU A 241 -10.82 18.17 -25.91
C LEU A 241 -12.03 18.30 -24.99
N THR A 242 -13.25 18.33 -25.54
CA THR A 242 -14.48 18.38 -24.74
C THR A 242 -14.60 17.17 -23.84
N LEU A 243 -14.34 15.96 -24.35
CA LEU A 243 -14.38 14.72 -23.58
C LEU A 243 -13.37 14.77 -22.41
N ILE A 244 -12.13 15.20 -22.66
CA ILE A 244 -11.10 15.34 -21.61
C ILE A 244 -11.53 16.37 -20.57
N GLN A 245 -12.06 17.51 -21.01
CA GLN A 245 -12.53 18.56 -20.11
C GLN A 245 -13.68 18.07 -19.23
N GLU A 246 -14.71 17.44 -19.80
CA GLU A 246 -15.83 16.86 -19.06
C GLU A 246 -15.33 15.80 -18.05
N PHE A 247 -14.37 14.97 -18.45
CA PHE A 247 -13.80 13.96 -17.55
C PHE A 247 -13.03 14.58 -16.40
N VAL A 248 -12.27 15.64 -16.63
CA VAL A 248 -11.59 16.41 -15.55
C VAL A 248 -12.61 17.04 -14.63
N GLU A 249 -13.67 17.67 -15.15
CA GLU A 249 -14.66 18.41 -14.36
C GLU A 249 -15.56 17.48 -13.52
N THR A 250 -15.87 16.27 -14.01
CA THR A 250 -16.77 15.33 -13.33
C THR A 250 -16.07 14.33 -12.43
N SER A 251 -14.75 14.20 -12.53
CA SER A 251 -13.97 13.25 -11.73
C SER A 251 -13.81 13.68 -10.28
N GLU A 252 -13.89 12.75 -9.34
CA GLU A 252 -13.48 12.95 -7.95
C GLU A 252 -11.97 13.22 -7.81
N TYR A 253 -11.18 12.93 -8.85
CA TYR A 253 -9.73 13.11 -8.92
C TYR A 253 -9.33 14.17 -9.96
N SER A 254 -10.13 15.21 -10.12
CA SER A 254 -9.98 16.26 -11.15
C SER A 254 -8.55 16.77 -11.31
N ALA A 255 -7.89 17.12 -10.19
CA ALA A 255 -6.51 17.63 -10.23
C ALA A 255 -5.53 16.60 -10.82
N ARG A 256 -5.70 15.32 -10.48
CA ARG A 256 -4.83 14.25 -11.02
C ARG A 256 -5.13 13.94 -12.47
N ILE A 257 -6.40 13.93 -12.86
CA ILE A 257 -6.79 13.72 -14.26
C ILE A 257 -6.25 14.87 -15.12
N PHE A 258 -6.34 16.11 -14.62
CA PHE A 258 -5.79 17.29 -15.29
C PHE A 258 -4.27 17.17 -15.50
N GLU A 259 -3.51 16.82 -14.45
CA GLU A 259 -2.07 16.59 -14.51
C GLU A 259 -1.72 15.48 -15.53
N VAL A 260 -2.41 14.33 -15.48
CA VAL A 260 -2.22 13.22 -16.43
C VAL A 260 -2.54 13.65 -17.85
N SER A 261 -3.60 14.45 -18.07
CA SER A 261 -3.97 14.94 -19.40
C SER A 261 -2.87 15.83 -19.99
N ILE A 262 -2.33 16.79 -19.21
CA ILE A 262 -1.24 17.65 -19.68
C ILE A 262 0.02 16.81 -19.95
N HIS A 263 0.36 15.87 -19.08
CA HIS A 263 1.50 14.98 -19.30
C HIS A 263 1.33 14.15 -20.58
N SER A 264 0.12 13.64 -20.85
CA SER A 264 -0.16 12.87 -22.07
C SER A 264 -0.01 13.70 -23.34
N PHE A 265 -0.42 14.97 -23.33
CA PHE A 265 -0.13 15.90 -24.44
C PHE A 265 1.37 16.13 -24.60
N SER A 266 2.08 16.32 -23.50
CA SER A 266 3.54 16.48 -23.54
C SER A 266 4.24 15.23 -24.07
N GLN A 267 3.73 14.04 -23.73
CA GLN A 267 4.25 12.77 -24.25
C GLN A 267 4.02 12.66 -25.78
N ALA A 268 2.85 13.04 -26.27
CA ALA A 268 2.61 13.07 -27.71
C ALA A 268 3.54 14.04 -28.44
N LEU A 269 3.85 15.21 -27.85
CA LEU A 269 4.82 16.16 -28.38
C LEU A 269 6.25 15.58 -28.38
N ASP A 270 6.64 14.85 -27.34
CA ASP A 270 7.95 14.19 -27.25
C ASP A 270 8.09 13.10 -28.32
N GLU A 271 7.09 12.24 -28.48
CA GLU A 271 7.03 11.21 -29.51
C GLU A 271 7.12 11.79 -30.93
N LEU A 272 6.48 12.94 -31.16
CA LEU A 272 6.57 13.69 -32.42
C LEU A 272 7.86 14.49 -32.57
N LYS A 273 8.76 14.46 -31.55
CA LYS A 273 10.02 15.24 -31.51
C LYS A 273 9.80 16.76 -31.62
N LEU A 274 8.72 17.24 -31.06
CA LEU A 274 8.36 18.66 -31.01
C LEU A 274 8.80 19.34 -29.70
N LEU A 275 9.22 18.56 -28.68
CA LEU A 275 9.82 19.11 -27.48
C LEU A 275 11.31 19.47 -27.70
N ALA A 276 11.78 20.50 -27.00
CA ALA A 276 13.17 20.92 -27.02
C ALA A 276 14.14 19.98 -26.27
N GLY A 277 13.58 19.02 -25.54
CA GLY A 277 14.33 18.06 -24.71
C GLY A 277 13.62 16.71 -24.61
N HIS A 278 13.80 16.04 -23.47
CA HIS A 278 13.17 14.76 -23.16
C HIS A 278 12.20 14.89 -22.01
N LEU A 279 10.98 14.42 -22.19
CA LEU A 279 9.96 14.39 -21.13
C LEU A 279 10.35 13.40 -20.04
N LYS A 280 10.30 13.83 -18.78
CA LYS A 280 10.43 12.93 -17.64
C LYS A 280 9.16 12.09 -17.46
N PRO A 281 9.28 10.82 -17.01
CA PRO A 281 8.11 10.01 -16.66
C PRO A 281 7.25 10.69 -15.58
N LEU A 282 5.93 10.57 -15.71
CA LEU A 282 4.99 11.09 -14.73
C LEU A 282 5.28 10.54 -13.33
N SER A 283 5.60 11.40 -12.38
CA SER A 283 5.90 11.00 -11.01
C SER A 283 4.66 10.43 -10.32
N GLN A 284 4.86 9.48 -9.40
CA GLN A 284 3.74 9.01 -8.59
C GLN A 284 3.29 10.10 -7.61
N MET A 285 1.99 10.32 -7.50
CA MET A 285 1.31 11.35 -6.71
C MET A 285 1.66 11.41 -5.20
N ARG A 286 2.48 10.48 -4.70
CA ARG A 286 2.68 10.22 -3.25
C ARG A 286 3.70 11.09 -2.56
N SER A 287 4.43 11.85 -3.27
CA SER A 287 5.50 12.64 -2.67
C SER A 287 5.22 14.10 -2.91
N ALA A 288 5.09 14.83 -1.82
CA ALA A 288 5.27 16.27 -1.91
C ALA A 288 6.53 16.52 -2.74
N ASN A 289 6.44 17.35 -3.77
CA ASN A 289 7.52 17.69 -4.70
C ASN A 289 8.88 17.96 -4.01
N LYS A 290 8.86 18.47 -2.77
CA LYS A 290 10.02 18.64 -1.88
C LYS A 290 10.88 17.37 -1.66
N LYS A 291 10.32 16.17 -1.77
CA LYS A 291 11.09 14.92 -1.54
C LYS A 291 11.79 14.38 -2.78
N HIS A 292 11.38 14.77 -3.97
CA HIS A 292 11.93 14.26 -5.22
C HIS A 292 12.80 15.27 -5.98
N GLY A 293 12.93 16.49 -5.46
CA GLY A 293 13.69 17.53 -6.15
C GLY A 293 13.08 17.97 -7.48
N ASN A 294 11.77 17.75 -7.69
CA ASN A 294 11.08 18.20 -8.88
C ASN A 294 10.69 19.67 -8.73
N ILE A 295 10.82 20.46 -9.80
CA ILE A 295 10.37 21.84 -9.89
C ILE A 295 8.86 21.87 -10.10
N GLY A 296 8.34 21.04 -11.03
CA GLY A 296 6.94 20.94 -11.36
C GLY A 296 6.43 19.50 -11.43
N ASP A 297 5.16 19.34 -11.77
CA ASP A 297 4.51 18.04 -11.96
C ASP A 297 4.95 17.38 -13.29
N ILE A 298 5.31 18.19 -14.29
CA ILE A 298 5.75 17.77 -15.62
C ILE A 298 7.05 18.50 -15.92
N GLU A 299 8.08 17.76 -16.30
CA GLU A 299 9.42 18.32 -16.54
C GLU A 299 10.01 17.78 -17.84
N VAL A 300 10.68 18.69 -18.59
CA VAL A 300 11.46 18.37 -19.78
C VAL A 300 12.92 18.63 -19.47
N THR A 301 13.76 17.63 -19.70
CA THR A 301 15.21 17.72 -19.50
C THR A 301 15.96 18.03 -20.79
N SER A 302 17.11 18.66 -20.67
CA SER A 302 17.96 18.97 -21.81
C SER A 302 18.48 17.70 -22.48
N THR A 303 18.53 17.70 -23.80
CA THR A 303 19.19 16.65 -24.61
C THR A 303 20.70 16.54 -24.35
N LYS A 304 21.33 17.60 -23.84
CA LYS A 304 22.77 17.64 -23.55
C LYS A 304 23.11 17.18 -22.15
N ASN A 305 22.22 17.41 -21.20
CA ASN A 305 22.40 17.06 -19.79
C ASN A 305 21.05 16.66 -19.18
N SER A 306 20.86 15.37 -18.93
CA SER A 306 19.60 14.82 -18.38
C SER A 306 19.29 15.29 -16.95
N LEU A 307 20.23 15.96 -16.27
CA LEU A 307 19.99 16.57 -14.96
C LEU A 307 19.51 18.02 -15.06
N SER A 308 19.65 18.66 -16.22
CA SER A 308 19.23 20.04 -16.46
C SER A 308 17.77 20.05 -16.91
N ILE A 309 16.90 20.67 -16.14
CA ILE A 309 15.50 20.89 -16.49
C ILE A 309 15.43 22.18 -17.31
N ILE A 310 14.85 22.12 -18.51
CA ILE A 310 14.70 23.25 -19.42
C ILE A 310 13.29 23.79 -19.48
N GLU A 311 12.33 23.00 -19.00
CA GLU A 311 10.92 23.37 -18.95
C GLU A 311 10.23 22.60 -17.82
N ALA A 312 9.39 23.27 -17.03
CA ALA A 312 8.62 22.67 -15.96
C ALA A 312 7.21 23.25 -15.92
N TRP A 313 6.21 22.39 -15.70
CA TRP A 313 4.80 22.73 -15.59
C TRP A 313 4.25 22.22 -14.28
N ASP A 314 3.53 23.08 -13.56
CA ASP A 314 2.84 22.74 -12.32
C ASP A 314 1.32 22.76 -12.57
N ALA A 315 0.68 21.61 -12.58
CA ALA A 315 -0.72 21.43 -12.93
C ALA A 315 -1.63 21.74 -11.74
N LYS A 316 -2.30 22.89 -11.73
CA LYS A 316 -3.20 23.32 -10.66
C LYS A 316 -4.64 23.44 -11.18
N TYR A 317 -5.49 22.49 -10.81
CA TYR A 317 -6.91 22.50 -11.14
C TYR A 317 -7.75 23.03 -9.98
N GLY A 318 -8.67 23.98 -10.27
CA GLY A 318 -9.64 24.49 -9.31
C GLY A 318 -9.11 25.44 -8.24
N LYS A 319 -7.84 25.87 -8.32
CA LYS A 319 -7.27 26.87 -7.41
C LYS A 319 -7.47 28.30 -7.91
N SER A 320 -8.13 29.11 -7.12
CA SER A 320 -8.38 30.53 -7.41
C SER A 320 -7.26 31.46 -6.91
N TYR A 321 -6.37 30.98 -6.06
CA TYR A 321 -5.28 31.76 -5.46
C TYR A 321 -3.95 31.00 -5.57
N MET A 322 -2.97 31.62 -6.19
CA MET A 322 -1.72 30.99 -6.62
C MET A 322 -0.46 31.52 -5.91
N ARG A 323 -0.59 32.44 -4.94
CA ARG A 323 0.56 33.09 -4.33
C ARG A 323 1.50 32.10 -3.63
N ASP A 324 0.94 31.23 -2.80
CA ASP A 324 1.73 30.24 -2.04
C ASP A 324 2.43 29.24 -2.97
N GLU A 325 1.79 28.92 -4.09
CA GLU A 325 2.36 28.06 -5.13
C GLU A 325 3.54 28.72 -5.85
N LEU A 326 3.43 30.05 -6.11
CA LEU A 326 4.52 30.83 -6.73
C LEU A 326 5.71 30.98 -5.77
N GLU A 327 5.47 31.17 -4.47
CA GLU A 327 6.52 31.19 -3.45
C GLU A 327 7.21 29.82 -3.36
N GLU A 328 6.46 28.70 -3.40
CA GLU A 328 7.03 27.34 -3.41
C GLU A 328 7.87 27.06 -4.67
N ILE A 329 7.44 27.54 -5.85
CA ILE A 329 8.21 27.41 -7.09
C ILE A 329 9.50 28.22 -6.99
N SER A 330 9.47 29.43 -6.45
CA SER A 330 10.66 30.24 -6.24
C SER A 330 11.69 29.54 -5.34
N ASP A 331 11.25 28.96 -4.21
CA ASP A 331 12.11 28.18 -3.32
C ASP A 331 12.74 26.97 -4.03
N LYS A 332 11.97 26.29 -4.89
CA LYS A 332 12.46 25.15 -5.66
C LYS A 332 13.51 25.55 -6.69
N LEU A 333 13.30 26.69 -7.38
CA LEU A 333 14.24 27.20 -8.36
C LEU A 333 15.60 27.59 -7.74
N GLU A 334 15.57 28.13 -6.51
CA GLU A 334 16.82 28.43 -5.77
C GLU A 334 17.65 27.17 -5.47
N LEU A 335 17.02 26.02 -5.35
CA LEU A 335 17.69 24.73 -5.13
C LEU A 335 18.26 24.12 -6.42
N HIS A 336 17.82 24.60 -7.60
CA HIS A 336 18.21 24.09 -8.92
C HIS A 336 19.05 25.12 -9.69
N VAL A 337 20.16 25.57 -9.10
CA VAL A 337 21.05 26.64 -9.61
C VAL A 337 21.59 26.41 -11.04
N GLU A 338 21.55 25.18 -11.55
CA GLU A 338 22.01 24.85 -12.91
C GLU A 338 20.85 24.77 -13.94
N THR A 339 19.66 25.18 -13.56
CA THR A 339 18.48 25.10 -14.43
C THR A 339 18.33 26.42 -15.19
N GLU A 340 18.56 26.43 -16.49
CA GLU A 340 18.17 27.52 -17.39
C GLU A 340 16.65 27.35 -17.67
N ILE A 341 15.82 28.22 -17.08
CA ILE A 341 14.37 28.28 -17.32
C ILE A 341 14.08 29.49 -18.15
#